data_45d0e1545512f1448f1a318640a74bd8
#
_entry.id   45d0e1545512f1448f1a318640a74bd8
#
_cell.length_a   1.000
_cell.length_b   1.000
_cell.length_c   1.000
_cell.angle_alpha   90.00
_cell.angle_beta   90.00
_cell.angle_gamma   90.00
#
_symmetry.space_group_name_H-M   'P 1'
#
loop_
_entity.id
_entity.type
_entity.pdbx_description
1 polymer ?
#
loop_
_entity_poly.entity_id
_entity_poly.type
_entity_poly.pdbx_seq_one_letter_code
_entity_poly.pdbx_strand_id
1 'polypeptide(L)'
;MKIRLIKIGQIRARIDYSVIAKWKSEFFEISGLSEVAQIEVDYFGEAYVFPNERLNQLITYAPGFDLSVGIIDQPIEGNYYMHRLDKHSAVISLHEIKDILRLDNIPAENFILRCIYEMVVFWHEGGGAVDDNVYLIPHDETRGCLFDMNVFKSDIVFSAVRPTICSACESRLSTKTLPPKFISLIKHEIRKLDKKLYYRIIDFTKRHPIISILLTAGFAVILNMLANFIYDLLKTK
;
A
#
# COMPACT_ATOMS: atom_id res chain seq x y z
N MET A 1 -4.32 8.07 -14.99
CA MET A 1 -2.87 8.05 -15.30
C MET A 1 -2.38 6.63 -15.51
N LYS A 2 -1.31 6.45 -16.32
CA LYS A 2 -0.67 5.15 -16.57
C LYS A 2 0.61 5.02 -15.78
N ILE A 3 0.70 3.97 -14.96
CA ILE A 3 1.84 3.73 -14.08
C ILE A 3 2.61 2.50 -14.56
N ARG A 4 3.94 2.66 -14.67
CA ARG A 4 4.88 1.57 -14.90
C ARG A 4 5.55 1.21 -13.58
N LEU A 5 5.57 -0.08 -13.24
CA LEU A 5 6.36 -0.60 -12.13
C LEU A 5 7.69 -1.16 -12.63
N ILE A 6 8.75 -0.92 -11.87
CA ILE A 6 10.09 -1.41 -12.15
C ILE A 6 10.60 -2.14 -10.92
N LYS A 7 10.70 -3.46 -11.01
CA LYS A 7 11.35 -4.26 -9.98
C LYS A 7 12.86 -4.07 -10.08
N ILE A 8 13.50 -3.64 -9.00
CA ILE A 8 14.93 -3.32 -8.98
C ILE A 8 15.66 -4.29 -8.06
N GLY A 9 16.54 -5.10 -8.65
CA GLY A 9 17.33 -6.11 -7.95
C GLY A 9 16.49 -7.22 -7.32
N GLN A 10 17.09 -7.92 -6.35
CA GLN A 10 16.43 -9.01 -5.65
C GLN A 10 15.48 -8.50 -4.57
N ILE A 11 14.20 -8.77 -4.70
CA ILE A 11 13.19 -8.47 -3.69
C ILE A 11 12.89 -9.74 -2.89
N ARG A 12 13.12 -9.71 -1.58
CA ARG A 12 12.89 -10.83 -0.66
C ARG A 12 11.45 -10.91 -0.16
N ALA A 13 10.72 -9.80 -0.21
CA ALA A 13 9.30 -9.79 0.11
C ALA A 13 8.50 -10.64 -0.89
N ARG A 14 7.52 -11.39 -0.39
CA ARG A 14 6.55 -12.07 -1.25
C ARG A 14 5.55 -11.03 -1.74
N ILE A 15 5.57 -10.73 -3.02
CA ILE A 15 4.67 -9.78 -3.68
C ILE A 15 3.97 -10.48 -4.83
N ASP A 16 2.66 -10.44 -4.82
CA ASP A 16 1.86 -10.84 -5.98
C ASP A 16 1.63 -9.63 -6.88
N TYR A 17 2.54 -9.41 -7.82
CA TYR A 17 2.42 -8.32 -8.80
C TYR A 17 1.15 -8.39 -9.64
N SER A 18 0.52 -9.57 -9.76
CA SER A 18 -0.74 -9.71 -10.48
C SER A 18 -1.90 -9.04 -9.74
N VAL A 19 -1.87 -9.02 -8.42
CA VAL A 19 -2.85 -8.30 -7.58
C VAL A 19 -2.71 -6.80 -7.81
N ILE A 20 -1.48 -6.29 -7.85
CA ILE A 20 -1.21 -4.87 -8.09
C ILE A 20 -1.62 -4.49 -9.51
N ALA A 21 -1.22 -5.27 -10.52
CA ALA A 21 -1.55 -4.99 -11.92
C ALA A 21 -3.05 -5.07 -12.23
N LYS A 22 -3.81 -5.91 -11.51
CA LYS A 22 -5.26 -6.03 -11.65
C LYS A 22 -6.05 -5.08 -10.75
N TRP A 23 -5.37 -4.25 -9.96
CA TRP A 23 -6.03 -3.28 -9.10
C TRP A 23 -6.83 -2.29 -9.94
N LYS A 24 -8.10 -2.09 -9.56
CA LYS A 24 -9.00 -1.17 -10.26
C LYS A 24 -9.08 0.15 -9.52
N SER A 25 -8.69 1.22 -10.19
CA SER A 25 -8.82 2.60 -9.73
C SER A 25 -9.45 3.46 -10.81
N GLU A 26 -10.21 4.47 -10.40
CA GLU A 26 -10.74 5.52 -11.29
C GLU A 26 -9.63 6.49 -11.76
N PHE A 27 -8.48 6.50 -11.09
CA PHE A 27 -7.45 7.51 -11.28
C PHE A 27 -6.19 7.01 -11.96
N PHE A 28 -5.91 5.70 -11.86
CA PHE A 28 -4.73 5.11 -12.47
C PHE A 28 -4.95 3.67 -12.92
N GLU A 29 -4.13 3.26 -13.86
CA GLU A 29 -3.94 1.86 -14.24
C GLU A 29 -2.44 1.52 -14.16
N ILE A 30 -2.15 0.31 -13.74
CA ILE A 30 -0.79 -0.22 -13.74
C ILE A 30 -0.65 -1.06 -15.01
N SER A 31 -0.03 -0.48 -16.04
CA SER A 31 -0.02 -1.04 -17.38
C SER A 31 1.35 -1.53 -17.85
N GLY A 32 2.37 -1.45 -16.98
CA GLY A 32 3.70 -1.96 -17.29
C GLY A 32 4.40 -2.55 -16.05
N LEU A 33 5.04 -3.69 -16.24
CA LEU A 33 5.97 -4.27 -15.28
C LEU A 33 7.29 -4.58 -15.99
N SER A 34 8.37 -4.05 -15.49
CA SER A 34 9.72 -4.35 -15.96
C SER A 34 10.64 -4.70 -14.81
N GLU A 35 11.78 -5.30 -15.11
CA GLU A 35 12.75 -5.74 -14.11
C GLU A 35 14.15 -5.28 -14.49
N VAL A 36 14.88 -4.78 -13.49
CA VAL A 36 16.32 -4.53 -13.54
C VAL A 36 16.96 -5.59 -12.66
N ALA A 37 17.51 -6.63 -13.26
CA ALA A 37 17.86 -7.87 -12.58
C ALA A 37 19.04 -7.74 -11.61
N GLN A 38 20.03 -6.91 -11.92
CA GLN A 38 21.25 -6.80 -11.12
C GLN A 38 21.64 -5.34 -10.92
N ILE A 39 21.93 -5.00 -9.67
CA ILE A 39 22.41 -3.70 -9.28
C ILE A 39 23.77 -3.93 -8.61
N GLU A 40 24.83 -3.35 -9.19
CA GLU A 40 26.09 -3.23 -8.48
C GLU A 40 25.91 -2.19 -7.39
N VAL A 41 26.12 -2.61 -6.15
CA VAL A 41 26.06 -1.72 -4.99
C VAL A 41 27.47 -1.19 -4.76
N ASP A 42 27.72 0.04 -5.16
CA ASP A 42 28.93 0.75 -4.74
C ASP A 42 28.83 1.09 -3.24
N TYR A 43 29.96 0.99 -2.56
CA TYR A 43 30.07 1.34 -1.15
C TYR A 43 29.94 2.87 -1.00
N PHE A 44 28.82 3.34 -0.45
CA PHE A 44 28.67 4.74 -0.07
C PHE A 44 28.68 4.88 1.46
N GLY A 45 29.83 5.19 2.04
CA GLY A 45 29.97 5.45 3.46
C GLY A 45 29.78 4.22 4.36
N GLU A 46 29.38 4.44 5.61
CA GLU A 46 29.21 3.38 6.63
C GLU A 46 27.90 2.57 6.46
N ALA A 47 27.02 2.95 5.57
CA ALA A 47 25.75 2.29 5.34
C ALA A 47 25.55 1.96 3.85
N TYR A 48 25.02 0.76 3.59
CA TYR A 48 24.58 0.34 2.25
C TYR A 48 23.28 1.04 1.89
N VAL A 49 23.37 2.27 1.40
CA VAL A 49 22.20 3.08 1.02
C VAL A 49 22.22 3.34 -0.47
N PHE A 50 21.10 3.14 -1.15
CA PHE A 50 20.94 3.46 -2.55
C PHE A 50 20.69 4.97 -2.73
N PRO A 51 21.63 5.72 -3.35
CA PRO A 51 21.46 7.16 -3.53
C PRO A 51 20.40 7.44 -4.59
N ASN A 52 19.64 8.54 -4.39
CA ASN A 52 18.60 8.98 -5.31
C ASN A 52 19.10 9.23 -6.73
N GLU A 53 20.34 9.73 -6.86
CA GLU A 53 20.97 9.95 -8.16
C GLU A 53 21.10 8.64 -8.96
N ARG A 54 21.50 7.56 -8.31
CA ARG A 54 21.59 6.25 -8.94
C ARG A 54 20.21 5.69 -9.29
N LEU A 55 19.25 5.89 -8.42
CA LEU A 55 17.85 5.47 -8.66
C LEU A 55 17.25 6.22 -9.86
N ASN A 56 17.54 7.51 -10.02
CA ASN A 56 17.13 8.29 -11.19
C ASN A 56 17.67 7.74 -12.51
N GLN A 57 18.87 7.16 -12.50
CA GLN A 57 19.44 6.51 -13.70
C GLN A 57 18.72 5.19 -14.04
N LEU A 58 18.23 4.48 -13.04
CA LEU A 58 17.55 3.19 -13.20
C LEU A 58 16.06 3.34 -13.49
N ILE A 59 15.41 4.36 -12.90
CA ILE A 59 13.98 4.62 -13.01
C ILE A 59 13.76 5.76 -14.00
N THR A 60 14.04 5.50 -15.27
CA THR A 60 13.90 6.51 -16.32
C THR A 60 12.44 6.71 -16.72
N TYR A 61 12.13 7.93 -17.17
CA TYR A 61 10.87 8.21 -17.86
C TYR A 61 10.70 7.28 -19.05
N ALA A 62 9.50 6.75 -19.22
CA ALA A 62 9.16 5.90 -20.35
C ALA A 62 7.99 6.53 -21.14
N PRO A 63 8.12 6.78 -22.46
CA PRO A 63 7.04 7.31 -23.27
C PRO A 63 5.78 6.43 -23.16
N GLY A 64 4.63 7.07 -22.97
CA GLY A 64 3.34 6.39 -22.82
C GLY A 64 2.96 6.05 -21.38
N PHE A 65 3.82 6.37 -20.40
CA PHE A 65 3.51 6.30 -18.98
C PHE A 65 3.59 7.69 -18.34
N ASP A 66 2.69 7.95 -17.40
CA ASP A 66 2.67 9.21 -16.66
C ASP A 66 3.64 9.17 -15.46
N LEU A 67 3.84 7.97 -14.87
CA LEU A 67 4.71 7.76 -13.71
C LEU A 67 5.43 6.40 -13.82
N SER A 68 6.73 6.40 -13.53
CA SER A 68 7.54 5.19 -13.33
C SER A 68 7.84 5.02 -11.85
N VAL A 69 7.51 3.87 -11.28
CA VAL A 69 7.71 3.58 -9.85
C VAL A 69 8.65 2.40 -9.69
N GLY A 70 9.84 2.66 -9.13
CA GLY A 70 10.79 1.61 -8.74
C GLY A 70 10.38 0.95 -7.44
N ILE A 71 10.55 -0.36 -7.35
CA ILE A 71 10.38 -1.14 -6.11
C ILE A 71 11.72 -1.81 -5.81
N ILE A 72 12.28 -1.53 -4.64
CA ILE A 72 13.60 -2.01 -4.20
C ILE A 72 13.50 -2.59 -2.78
N ASP A 73 14.38 -3.55 -2.45
CA ASP A 73 14.47 -4.15 -1.10
C ASP A 73 15.74 -3.71 -0.34
N GLN A 74 16.35 -2.63 -0.79
CA GLN A 74 17.53 -2.00 -0.18
C GLN A 74 17.13 -0.68 0.48
N PRO A 75 17.90 -0.21 1.50
CA PRO A 75 17.68 1.11 2.06
C PRO A 75 17.96 2.20 1.00
N ILE A 76 17.12 3.22 0.96
CA ILE A 76 17.30 4.43 0.15
C ILE A 76 17.72 5.58 1.04
N GLU A 77 18.16 6.70 0.46
CA GLU A 77 18.64 7.86 1.20
C GLU A 77 17.74 8.25 2.37
N GLY A 78 18.32 8.63 3.50
CA GLY A 78 17.60 8.97 4.72
C GLY A 78 16.86 7.79 5.37
N ASN A 79 17.05 6.57 4.89
CA ASN A 79 16.31 5.38 5.31
C ASN A 79 14.79 5.52 5.20
N TYR A 80 14.30 6.33 4.26
CA TYR A 80 12.88 6.48 3.97
C TYR A 80 12.32 5.23 3.28
N TYR A 81 11.00 5.11 3.26
CA TYR A 81 10.31 4.03 2.53
C TYR A 81 9.88 4.44 1.13
N MET A 82 9.93 5.75 0.80
CA MET A 82 9.54 6.26 -0.51
C MET A 82 10.27 7.59 -0.78
N HIS A 83 10.75 7.75 -2.02
CA HIS A 83 11.23 9.03 -2.54
C HIS A 83 10.59 9.34 -3.88
N ARG A 84 10.29 10.61 -4.11
CA ARG A 84 10.01 11.16 -5.43
C ARG A 84 11.35 11.57 -6.01
N LEU A 85 11.70 11.06 -7.17
CA LEU A 85 13.02 11.23 -7.76
C LEU A 85 13.04 12.38 -8.77
N ASP A 86 11.99 12.48 -9.58
CA ASP A 86 11.75 13.58 -10.50
C ASP A 86 10.24 13.77 -10.73
N LYS A 87 9.87 14.55 -11.77
CA LYS A 87 8.47 14.82 -12.12
C LYS A 87 7.64 13.60 -12.44
N HIS A 88 8.28 12.51 -12.92
CA HIS A 88 7.64 11.33 -13.47
C HIS A 88 8.20 10.02 -12.91
N SER A 89 9.02 10.08 -11.87
CA SER A 89 9.60 8.91 -11.25
C SER A 89 9.60 8.97 -9.73
N ALA A 90 9.45 7.80 -9.13
CA ALA A 90 9.49 7.60 -7.69
C ALA A 90 10.04 6.21 -7.37
N VAL A 91 10.48 6.01 -6.15
CA VAL A 91 10.95 4.71 -5.64
C VAL A 91 10.26 4.37 -4.33
N ILE A 92 9.94 3.09 -4.16
CA ILE A 92 9.41 2.50 -2.93
C ILE A 92 10.43 1.50 -2.42
N SER A 93 10.89 1.68 -1.19
CA SER A 93 11.77 0.75 -0.50
C SER A 93 10.98 -0.16 0.44
N LEU A 94 11.22 -1.46 0.32
CA LEU A 94 10.69 -2.49 1.22
C LEU A 94 11.65 -2.80 2.37
N HIS A 95 12.78 -2.10 2.45
CA HIS A 95 13.77 -2.29 3.50
C HIS A 95 13.15 -2.05 4.88
N GLU A 96 13.26 -3.03 5.79
CA GLU A 96 12.59 -3.09 7.10
C GLU A 96 11.05 -3.19 7.01
N ILE A 97 10.41 -2.49 6.08
CA ILE A 97 8.95 -2.49 5.89
C ILE A 97 8.39 -3.89 5.68
N LYS A 98 9.05 -4.72 4.86
CA LYS A 98 8.61 -6.10 4.60
C LYS A 98 8.47 -6.95 5.87
N ASP A 99 9.38 -6.76 6.83
CA ASP A 99 9.38 -7.52 8.09
C ASP A 99 8.29 -7.02 9.03
N ILE A 100 8.09 -5.70 9.10
CA ILE A 100 7.00 -5.06 9.85
C ILE A 100 5.65 -5.55 9.32
N LEU A 101 5.43 -5.49 8.00
CA LEU A 101 4.18 -5.95 7.37
C LEU A 101 3.94 -7.44 7.60
N ARG A 102 4.99 -8.27 7.54
CA ARG A 102 4.90 -9.71 7.78
C ARG A 102 4.47 -10.03 9.21
N LEU A 103 5.00 -9.32 10.21
CA LEU A 103 4.64 -9.50 11.62
C LEU A 103 3.16 -9.20 11.86
N ASP A 104 2.61 -8.20 11.18
CA ASP A 104 1.20 -7.79 11.29
C ASP A 104 0.28 -8.49 10.27
N ASN A 105 0.79 -9.44 9.48
CA ASN A 105 0.04 -10.16 8.44
C ASN A 105 -0.62 -9.22 7.41
N ILE A 106 0.08 -8.16 7.05
CA ILE A 106 -0.34 -7.19 6.04
C ILE A 106 0.30 -7.57 4.70
N PRO A 107 -0.47 -7.70 3.61
CA PRO A 107 0.08 -7.91 2.27
C PRO A 107 1.02 -6.76 1.86
N ALA A 108 2.18 -7.09 1.30
CA ALA A 108 3.12 -6.07 0.79
C ALA A 108 2.48 -5.24 -0.34
N GLU A 109 1.56 -5.83 -1.08
CA GLU A 109 0.77 -5.18 -2.12
C GLU A 109 -0.03 -3.99 -1.59
N ASN A 110 -0.56 -4.09 -0.38
CA ASN A 110 -1.29 -2.98 0.26
C ASN A 110 -0.39 -1.78 0.48
N PHE A 111 0.82 -2.00 0.96
CA PHE A 111 1.79 -0.95 1.17
C PHE A 111 2.21 -0.29 -0.14
N ILE A 112 2.51 -1.08 -1.18
CA ILE A 112 2.86 -0.57 -2.49
C ILE A 112 1.71 0.27 -3.08
N LEU A 113 0.48 -0.25 -3.01
CA LEU A 113 -0.71 0.48 -3.48
C LEU A 113 -0.95 1.75 -2.65
N ARG A 114 -0.75 1.71 -1.34
CA ARG A 114 -0.81 2.89 -0.47
C ARG A 114 0.16 3.98 -0.94
N CYS A 115 1.41 3.63 -1.23
CA CYS A 115 2.40 4.57 -1.76
C CYS A 115 2.00 5.09 -3.15
N ILE A 116 1.45 4.23 -4.02
CA ILE A 116 0.95 4.63 -5.33
C ILE A 116 -0.19 5.64 -5.18
N TYR A 117 -1.16 5.42 -4.28
CA TYR A 117 -2.24 6.38 -4.04
C TYR A 117 -1.72 7.74 -3.55
N GLU A 118 -0.72 7.74 -2.69
CA GLU A 118 -0.07 8.98 -2.25
C GLU A 118 0.53 9.74 -3.44
N MET A 119 1.27 9.06 -4.31
CA MET A 119 1.85 9.64 -5.54
C MET A 119 0.77 10.10 -6.53
N VAL A 120 -0.33 9.36 -6.67
CA VAL A 120 -1.46 9.75 -7.52
C VAL A 120 -2.08 11.06 -7.05
N VAL A 121 -2.22 11.25 -5.74
CA VAL A 121 -2.71 12.53 -5.20
C VAL A 121 -1.72 13.65 -5.48
N PHE A 122 -0.44 13.44 -5.25
CA PHE A 122 0.60 14.43 -5.57
C PHE A 122 0.63 14.79 -7.05
N TRP A 123 0.50 13.82 -7.93
CA TRP A 123 0.46 14.04 -9.38
C TRP A 123 -0.73 14.91 -9.79
N HIS A 124 -1.91 14.68 -9.25
CA HIS A 124 -3.09 15.52 -9.51
C HIS A 124 -2.96 16.92 -8.89
N GLU A 125 -2.39 17.01 -7.69
CA GLU A 125 -2.15 18.29 -7.01
C GLU A 125 -1.07 19.11 -7.73
N GLY A 126 -0.04 18.46 -8.27
CA GLY A 126 1.06 19.06 -9.03
C GLY A 126 0.75 19.32 -10.50
N GLY A 127 -0.50 19.13 -10.95
CA GLY A 127 -0.88 19.42 -12.34
C GLY A 127 -0.24 18.50 -13.37
N GLY A 128 0.06 17.25 -13.02
CA GLY A 128 0.64 16.24 -13.91
C GLY A 128 2.10 15.89 -13.63
N ALA A 129 2.58 16.21 -12.43
CA ALA A 129 3.92 15.86 -11.98
C ALA A 129 3.92 15.55 -10.48
N VAL A 130 4.81 14.65 -10.06
CA VAL A 130 5.07 14.38 -8.64
C VAL A 130 6.21 15.26 -8.16
N ASP A 131 6.11 16.58 -8.35
CA ASP A 131 7.16 17.54 -8.09
C ASP A 131 7.47 17.70 -6.61
N ASP A 132 8.72 18.06 -6.31
CA ASP A 132 9.19 18.36 -4.95
C ASP A 132 8.56 19.62 -4.36
N ASN A 133 8.01 20.51 -5.17
CA ASN A 133 7.29 21.69 -4.70
C ASN A 133 5.97 21.39 -3.95
N VAL A 134 5.52 20.15 -3.94
CA VAL A 134 4.40 19.67 -3.12
C VAL A 134 4.85 19.36 -1.67
N TYR A 135 5.95 19.93 -1.22
CA TYR A 135 6.59 19.66 0.10
C TYR A 135 5.76 20.04 1.32
N LEU A 136 4.68 20.73 1.18
CA LEU A 136 3.96 21.30 2.34
C LEU A 136 3.01 20.31 3.02
N ILE A 137 3.21 18.97 2.85
CA ILE A 137 2.08 18.08 3.11
C ILE A 137 2.31 16.92 4.02
N PRO A 138 3.50 16.32 4.08
CA PRO A 138 3.67 15.26 5.03
C PRO A 138 3.50 15.85 6.43
N HIS A 139 2.66 15.23 7.18
CA HIS A 139 2.57 15.46 8.61
C HIS A 139 2.99 14.17 9.31
N ASP A 140 3.44 14.29 10.52
CA ASP A 140 3.79 13.18 11.39
C ASP A 140 2.74 13.02 12.49
N GLU A 141 2.74 11.84 13.13
CA GLU A 141 1.86 11.50 14.25
C GLU A 141 0.35 11.44 13.96
N THR A 142 -0.05 11.43 12.68
CA THR A 142 -1.46 11.20 12.31
C THR A 142 -1.63 9.78 11.77
N ARG A 143 -1.45 8.81 12.65
CA ARG A 143 -1.48 7.38 12.33
C ARG A 143 -2.67 7.00 11.48
N GLY A 144 -2.40 6.32 10.38
CA GLY A 144 -3.40 5.87 9.42
C GLY A 144 -3.78 6.87 8.35
N CYS A 145 -3.28 8.11 8.37
CA CYS A 145 -3.42 9.02 7.25
C CYS A 145 -2.56 8.56 6.06
N LEU A 146 -3.08 8.72 4.84
CA LEU A 146 -2.35 8.42 3.61
C LEU A 146 -1.06 9.24 3.49
N PHE A 147 -1.04 10.46 4.04
CA PHE A 147 0.07 11.41 3.99
C PHE A 147 0.90 11.44 5.28
N ASP A 148 0.72 10.48 6.16
CA ASP A 148 1.59 10.32 7.32
C ASP A 148 2.98 9.89 6.87
N MET A 149 4.00 10.66 7.24
CA MET A 149 5.41 10.38 6.92
C MET A 149 5.90 9.06 7.53
N ASN A 150 5.22 8.59 8.58
CA ASN A 150 5.61 7.41 9.34
C ASN A 150 7.11 7.45 9.70
N VAL A 151 7.55 8.53 10.34
CA VAL A 151 8.94 8.72 10.79
C VAL A 151 9.43 7.47 11.54
N PHE A 152 8.56 6.90 12.36
CA PHE A 152 8.75 5.54 12.84
C PHE A 152 8.15 4.55 11.83
N LYS A 153 9.00 3.82 11.10
CA LYS A 153 8.55 2.84 10.09
C LYS A 153 7.52 1.83 10.60
N SER A 154 7.54 1.53 11.93
CA SER A 154 6.54 0.67 12.56
C SER A 154 5.11 1.19 12.41
N ASP A 155 4.92 2.50 12.25
CA ASP A 155 3.60 3.11 12.13
C ASP A 155 2.96 2.91 10.76
N ILE A 156 3.72 2.43 9.78
CA ILE A 156 3.21 2.10 8.45
C ILE A 156 2.06 1.09 8.47
N VAL A 157 1.98 0.25 9.51
CA VAL A 157 0.90 -0.73 9.69
C VAL A 157 -0.47 -0.07 9.76
N PHE A 158 -0.54 1.16 10.29
CA PHE A 158 -1.80 1.90 10.41
C PHE A 158 -2.28 2.48 9.08
N SER A 159 -1.35 2.81 8.17
CA SER A 159 -1.68 3.37 6.84
C SER A 159 -1.63 2.34 5.71
N ALA A 160 -1.07 1.14 5.94
CA ALA A 160 -1.08 0.05 4.97
C ALA A 160 -2.38 -0.78 5.00
N VAL A 161 -3.26 -0.55 5.99
CA VAL A 161 -4.57 -1.20 6.12
C VAL A 161 -5.65 -0.13 6.29
N ARG A 162 -6.55 -0.04 5.30
CA ARG A 162 -7.66 0.93 5.28
C ARG A 162 -7.22 2.36 5.61
N PRO A 163 -6.22 2.89 4.90
CA PRO A 163 -5.76 4.25 5.15
C PRO A 163 -6.89 5.25 5.04
N THR A 164 -6.72 6.39 5.68
CA THR A 164 -7.66 7.51 5.65
C THR A 164 -6.98 8.76 5.12
N ILE A 165 -7.76 9.78 4.81
CA ILE A 165 -7.28 11.15 4.63
C ILE A 165 -7.81 11.93 5.83
N CYS A 166 -6.91 12.45 6.67
CA CYS A 166 -7.30 13.20 7.86
C CYS A 166 -7.95 14.55 7.49
N SER A 167 -8.64 15.18 8.44
CA SER A 167 -9.36 16.43 8.20
C SER A 167 -8.46 17.57 7.71
N ALA A 168 -7.24 17.67 8.23
CA ALA A 168 -6.28 18.68 7.80
C ALA A 168 -5.88 18.49 6.33
N CYS A 169 -5.55 17.24 5.93
CA CYS A 169 -5.25 16.92 4.53
C CYS A 169 -6.46 17.10 3.61
N GLU A 170 -7.66 16.72 4.06
CA GLU A 170 -8.89 16.92 3.30
C GLU A 170 -9.17 18.41 3.06
N SER A 171 -9.06 19.24 4.10
CA SER A 171 -9.22 20.68 3.99
C SER A 171 -8.21 21.29 3.01
N ARG A 172 -6.96 20.87 3.06
CA ARG A 172 -5.93 21.34 2.13
C ARG A 172 -6.24 20.91 0.69
N LEU A 173 -6.56 19.63 0.46
CA LEU A 173 -6.88 19.14 -0.88
C LEU A 173 -8.12 19.82 -1.45
N SER A 174 -9.09 20.21 -0.61
CA SER A 174 -10.29 20.92 -1.05
C SER A 174 -10.01 22.34 -1.60
N THR A 175 -8.86 22.91 -1.30
CA THR A 175 -8.43 24.22 -1.88
C THR A 175 -7.77 24.08 -3.24
N LYS A 176 -7.51 22.87 -3.72
CA LYS A 176 -6.81 22.57 -4.97
C LYS A 176 -7.78 22.30 -6.12
N THR A 177 -7.33 22.55 -7.34
CA THR A 177 -8.08 22.21 -8.54
C THR A 177 -7.93 20.71 -8.84
N LEU A 178 -8.82 19.92 -8.27
CA LEU A 178 -8.84 18.47 -8.41
C LEU A 178 -10.04 18.02 -9.25
N PRO A 179 -10.01 16.81 -9.84
CA PRO A 179 -11.16 16.25 -10.54
C PRO A 179 -12.41 16.18 -9.64
N PRO A 180 -13.62 16.24 -10.20
CA PRO A 180 -14.86 16.13 -9.42
C PRO A 180 -14.89 14.84 -8.58
N LYS A 181 -15.29 14.96 -7.31
CA LYS A 181 -15.37 13.84 -6.34
C LYS A 181 -14.02 13.13 -6.05
N PHE A 182 -12.89 13.70 -6.47
CA PHE A 182 -11.57 13.07 -6.32
C PHE A 182 -11.31 12.57 -4.90
N ILE A 183 -11.43 13.45 -3.89
CA ILE A 183 -11.15 13.09 -2.50
C ILE A 183 -12.06 11.96 -2.00
N SER A 184 -13.35 12.01 -2.30
CA SER A 184 -14.31 10.99 -1.86
C SER A 184 -14.06 9.63 -2.53
N LEU A 185 -13.68 9.63 -3.80
CA LEU A 185 -13.34 8.40 -4.54
C LEU A 185 -12.02 7.81 -4.04
N ILE A 186 -10.97 8.63 -3.86
CA ILE A 186 -9.71 8.16 -3.25
C ILE A 186 -9.98 7.55 -1.87
N LYS A 187 -10.73 8.24 -1.00
CA LYS A 187 -11.10 7.71 0.33
C LYS A 187 -11.86 6.38 0.24
N HIS A 188 -12.70 6.20 -0.77
CA HIS A 188 -13.40 4.94 -1.00
C HIS A 188 -12.44 3.84 -1.47
N GLU A 189 -11.55 4.14 -2.40
CA GLU A 189 -10.62 3.15 -2.97
C GLU A 189 -9.57 2.68 -1.96
N ILE A 190 -8.94 3.59 -1.23
CA ILE A 190 -7.91 3.24 -0.24
C ILE A 190 -8.44 2.39 0.91
N ARG A 191 -9.74 2.49 1.24
CA ARG A 191 -10.38 1.60 2.23
C ARG A 191 -10.45 0.14 1.80
N LYS A 192 -10.27 -0.17 0.50
CA LYS A 192 -10.21 -1.54 -0.02
C LYS A 192 -8.86 -2.20 0.26
N LEU A 193 -7.82 -1.42 0.62
CA LEU A 193 -6.54 -1.93 1.07
C LEU A 193 -6.73 -2.57 2.44
N ASP A 194 -6.92 -3.89 2.49
CA ASP A 194 -7.28 -4.59 3.72
C ASP A 194 -6.54 -5.92 3.84
N LYS A 195 -6.46 -6.43 5.05
CA LYS A 195 -5.95 -7.79 5.29
C LYS A 195 -6.88 -8.82 4.67
N LYS A 196 -6.32 -9.96 4.26
CA LYS A 196 -7.13 -11.12 3.85
C LYS A 196 -8.10 -11.52 4.96
N LEU A 197 -9.30 -11.99 4.59
CA LEU A 197 -10.38 -12.32 5.53
C LEU A 197 -9.88 -13.21 6.69
N TYR A 198 -9.04 -14.19 6.40
CA TYR A 198 -8.45 -15.09 7.40
C TYR A 198 -7.74 -14.31 8.52
N TYR A 199 -6.87 -13.36 8.18
CA TYR A 199 -6.13 -12.57 9.16
C TYR A 199 -7.02 -11.59 9.92
N ARG A 200 -8.07 -11.06 9.26
CA ARG A 200 -9.09 -10.24 9.93
C ARG A 200 -9.84 -11.02 11.00
N ILE A 201 -10.18 -12.28 10.74
CA ILE A 201 -10.81 -13.17 11.73
C ILE A 201 -9.86 -13.42 12.88
N ILE A 202 -8.57 -13.67 12.62
CA ILE A 202 -7.56 -13.85 13.67
C ILE A 202 -7.45 -12.57 14.54
N ASP A 203 -7.35 -11.41 13.92
CA ASP A 203 -7.25 -10.14 14.63
C ASP A 203 -8.51 -9.88 15.48
N PHE A 204 -9.69 -10.18 14.96
CA PHE A 204 -10.94 -10.11 15.69
C PHE A 204 -10.96 -11.06 16.90
N THR A 205 -10.54 -12.32 16.71
CA THR A 205 -10.46 -13.31 17.77
C THR A 205 -9.49 -12.88 18.88
N LYS A 206 -8.33 -12.35 18.51
CA LYS A 206 -7.36 -11.82 19.48
C LYS A 206 -7.90 -10.62 20.26
N ARG A 207 -8.64 -9.74 19.60
CA ARG A 207 -9.19 -8.52 20.21
C ARG A 207 -10.43 -8.81 21.08
N HIS A 208 -11.23 -9.82 20.71
CA HIS A 208 -12.50 -10.15 21.37
C HIS A 208 -12.61 -11.65 21.67
N PRO A 209 -11.75 -12.22 22.53
CA PRO A 209 -11.69 -13.67 22.73
C PRO A 209 -13.00 -14.26 23.27
N ILE A 210 -13.66 -13.59 24.21
CA ILE A 210 -14.92 -14.06 24.80
C ILE A 210 -16.04 -14.10 23.75
N ILE A 211 -16.15 -13.02 22.93
CA ILE A 211 -17.16 -12.96 21.86
C ILE A 211 -16.91 -14.05 20.85
N SER A 212 -15.67 -14.32 20.49
CA SER A 212 -15.30 -15.37 19.55
C SER A 212 -15.70 -16.77 20.06
N ILE A 213 -15.50 -17.05 21.35
CA ILE A 213 -15.93 -18.30 21.97
C ILE A 213 -17.46 -18.43 21.91
N LEU A 214 -18.20 -17.38 22.27
CA LEU A 214 -19.67 -17.41 22.24
C LEU A 214 -20.21 -17.59 20.81
N LEU A 215 -19.62 -16.93 19.83
CA LEU A 215 -19.99 -17.10 18.42
C LEU A 215 -19.72 -18.53 17.94
N THR A 216 -18.59 -19.12 18.32
CA THR A 216 -18.25 -20.51 17.97
C THR A 216 -19.22 -21.49 18.59
N ALA A 217 -19.56 -21.32 19.88
CA ALA A 217 -20.53 -22.15 20.57
C ALA A 217 -21.94 -22.04 19.93
N GLY A 218 -22.39 -20.83 19.66
CA GLY A 218 -23.67 -20.59 18.96
C GLY A 218 -23.73 -21.25 17.59
N PHE A 219 -22.63 -21.13 16.81
CA PHE A 219 -22.52 -21.75 15.50
C PHE A 219 -22.58 -23.29 15.59
N ALA A 220 -21.93 -23.90 16.60
CA ALA A 220 -21.99 -25.36 16.83
C ALA A 220 -23.41 -25.82 17.12
N VAL A 221 -24.21 -25.06 17.90
CA VAL A 221 -25.61 -25.37 18.15
C VAL A 221 -26.44 -25.31 16.85
N ILE A 222 -26.27 -24.27 16.04
CA ILE A 222 -26.95 -24.13 14.76
C ILE A 222 -26.62 -25.30 13.82
N LEU A 223 -25.35 -25.71 13.73
CA LEU A 223 -24.93 -26.83 12.91
C LEU A 223 -25.59 -28.15 13.39
N ASN A 224 -25.69 -28.33 14.71
CA ASN A 224 -26.35 -29.54 15.27
C ASN A 224 -27.86 -29.55 14.92
N MET A 225 -28.54 -28.41 15.04
CA MET A 225 -29.95 -28.31 14.64
C MET A 225 -30.14 -28.59 13.14
N LEU A 226 -29.28 -28.07 12.28
CA LEU A 226 -29.29 -28.34 10.84
C LEU A 226 -29.05 -29.79 10.53
N ALA A 227 -28.11 -30.44 11.20
CA ALA A 227 -27.81 -31.85 11.02
C ALA A 227 -29.02 -32.70 11.39
N ASN A 228 -29.70 -32.43 12.50
CA ASN A 228 -30.93 -33.11 12.91
C ASN A 228 -32.06 -32.91 11.89
N PHE A 229 -32.26 -31.67 11.40
CA PHE A 229 -33.26 -31.40 10.39
C PHE A 229 -33.02 -32.14 9.07
N ILE A 230 -31.78 -32.22 8.61
CA ILE A 230 -31.38 -32.96 7.41
C ILE A 230 -31.62 -34.47 7.64
N TYR A 231 -31.25 -34.99 8.81
CA TYR A 231 -31.47 -36.39 9.18
C TYR A 231 -32.97 -36.76 9.13
N ASP A 232 -33.85 -35.91 9.69
CA ASP A 232 -35.28 -36.14 9.70
C ASP A 232 -35.89 -36.13 8.29
N LEU A 233 -35.42 -35.22 7.42
CA LEU A 233 -35.81 -35.16 6.00
C LEU A 233 -35.40 -36.45 5.22
N LEU A 234 -34.24 -37.02 5.52
CA LEU A 234 -33.77 -38.23 4.86
C LEU A 234 -34.48 -39.49 5.36
N LYS A 235 -34.93 -39.47 6.62
CA LYS A 235 -35.64 -40.61 7.23
C LYS A 235 -37.11 -40.69 6.82
N THR A 236 -37.72 -39.60 6.38
CA THR A 236 -39.13 -39.53 5.94
C THR A 236 -39.30 -39.87 4.45
N LYS A 237 -38.24 -40.26 3.75
CA LYS A 237 -38.28 -40.89 2.43
C LYS A 237 -37.99 -42.40 2.57
#